data_91a1aeed2341ae36287ec1dbed2e3fb1
#
_entry.id   91a1aeed2341ae36287ec1dbed2e3fb1
#
_cell.length_a   1.000
_cell.length_b   1.000
_cell.length_c   1.000
_cell.angle_alpha   90.00
_cell.angle_beta   90.00
_cell.angle_gamma   90.00
#
_symmetry.space_group_name_H-M   'P 1'
#
loop_
_entity.id
_entity.type
_entity.pdbx_description
1 polymer ?
#
loop_
_entity_poly.entity_id
_entity_poly.type
_entity_poly.pdbx_seq_one_letter_code
_entity_poly.pdbx_strand_id
1 'polypeptide(L)'
;MLPEGPFGEWTGYYGSKMRSEPVLDVKAIYHRNDPIILGCPPQRPPEEQARYRAVMRSALLKQELKKTGLPDVVATWCHEAGGSRQLTAVSIKQRYPGHASQAGHLAAMCRSVAYAGKYVVVVDDDIDVSNLEQLMWAVCSRSDPATSIDFIRNAWSTPLDPSIPPERKAQGDFTNSRAIIDACRPFHWKDQYPIVNMPLPETARRTKEMFSWMLDGSREKTK
;
A
#
# COMPACT_ATOMS: atom_id res chain seq x y z
N MET A 1 33.87 -7.92 -10.70
CA MET A 1 33.28 -6.65 -10.19
C MET A 1 33.38 -5.61 -11.28
N LEU A 2 32.27 -4.97 -11.63
CA LEU A 2 32.23 -3.83 -12.56
C LEU A 2 31.48 -2.68 -11.91
N PRO A 3 31.74 -1.42 -12.30
CA PRO A 3 30.99 -0.28 -11.80
C PRO A 3 29.54 -0.36 -12.25
N GLU A 4 28.61 -0.18 -11.31
CA GLU A 4 27.16 -0.18 -11.51
C GLU A 4 26.53 1.08 -10.94
N GLY A 5 25.49 1.58 -11.61
CA GLY A 5 24.71 2.73 -11.18
C GLY A 5 25.29 4.09 -11.58
N PRO A 6 24.67 5.20 -11.08
CA PRO A 6 23.47 5.20 -10.22
C PRO A 6 22.19 4.84 -10.97
N PHE A 7 21.29 4.09 -10.30
CA PHE A 7 19.96 3.73 -10.84
C PHE A 7 18.85 4.32 -9.98
N GLY A 8 17.73 4.64 -10.64
CA GLY A 8 16.46 4.89 -9.97
C GLY A 8 15.91 3.60 -9.35
N GLU A 9 15.25 3.74 -8.21
CA GLU A 9 14.69 2.63 -7.46
C GLU A 9 13.20 2.80 -7.22
N TRP A 10 12.53 1.72 -6.85
CA TRP A 10 11.08 1.66 -6.59
C TRP A 10 10.59 2.67 -5.52
N THR A 11 11.48 3.23 -4.73
CA THR A 11 11.17 4.31 -3.78
C THR A 11 11.02 5.66 -4.45
N GLY A 12 11.36 5.78 -5.73
CA GLY A 12 11.36 7.03 -6.49
C GLY A 12 12.64 7.87 -6.34
N TYR A 13 13.66 7.30 -5.70
CA TYR A 13 14.96 7.94 -5.50
C TYR A 13 16.07 7.10 -6.10
N TYR A 14 17.23 7.69 -6.34
CA TYR A 14 18.43 6.92 -6.67
C TYR A 14 18.88 6.13 -5.44
N GLY A 15 19.08 4.82 -5.61
CA GLY A 15 19.37 3.91 -4.51
C GLY A 15 20.76 4.08 -3.91
N SER A 16 21.75 4.39 -4.76
CA SER A 16 23.14 4.61 -4.36
C SER A 16 23.88 5.46 -5.39
N LYS A 17 25.10 5.89 -5.02
CA LYS A 17 26.11 6.31 -6.01
C LYS A 17 26.62 5.09 -6.77
N MET A 18 27.38 5.32 -7.84
CA MET A 18 28.10 4.27 -8.55
C MET A 18 28.96 3.46 -7.56
N ARG A 19 28.89 2.13 -7.64
CA ARG A 19 29.68 1.21 -6.82
C ARG A 19 30.06 -0.03 -7.62
N SER A 20 31.03 -0.79 -7.13
CA SER A 20 31.45 -2.04 -7.75
C SER A 20 30.52 -3.18 -7.35
N GLU A 21 29.91 -3.82 -8.32
CA GLU A 21 28.98 -4.96 -8.12
C GLU A 21 29.49 -6.24 -8.76
N PRO A 22 29.04 -7.41 -8.28
CA PRO A 22 29.32 -8.70 -8.89
C PRO A 22 28.82 -8.77 -10.34
N VAL A 23 29.57 -9.44 -11.18
CA VAL A 23 29.22 -9.64 -12.59
C VAL A 23 28.78 -11.06 -12.82
N LEU A 24 27.69 -11.25 -13.55
CA LEU A 24 27.23 -12.54 -14.03
C LEU A 24 27.79 -12.80 -15.45
N ASP A 25 28.41 -13.95 -15.63
CA ASP A 25 28.88 -14.40 -16.93
C ASP A 25 27.78 -15.22 -17.61
N VAL A 26 27.08 -14.59 -18.58
CA VAL A 26 25.93 -15.19 -19.26
C VAL A 26 26.43 -16.20 -20.29
N LYS A 27 26.14 -17.50 -20.12
CA LYS A 27 26.54 -18.59 -21.04
C LYS A 27 25.59 -18.75 -22.21
N ALA A 28 24.29 -18.51 -22.02
CA ALA A 28 23.30 -18.61 -23.07
C ALA A 28 22.06 -17.76 -22.77
N ILE A 29 21.41 -17.29 -23.83
CA ILE A 29 20.13 -16.57 -23.76
C ILE A 29 19.14 -17.33 -24.65
N TYR A 30 18.03 -17.77 -24.04
CA TYR A 30 16.95 -18.44 -24.77
C TYR A 30 15.79 -17.47 -24.91
N HIS A 31 15.25 -17.33 -26.08
CA HIS A 31 14.10 -16.48 -26.38
C HIS A 31 13.27 -17.06 -27.52
N ARG A 32 12.00 -16.70 -27.59
CA ARG A 32 11.16 -16.98 -28.76
C ARG A 32 11.59 -16.09 -29.93
N ASN A 33 11.21 -16.48 -31.15
CA ASN A 33 11.24 -15.55 -32.27
C ASN A 33 10.30 -14.37 -31.93
N ASP A 34 10.66 -13.16 -32.26
CA ASP A 34 9.91 -11.96 -31.93
C ASP A 34 9.63 -11.81 -30.40
N PRO A 35 10.66 -11.68 -29.58
CA PRO A 35 10.51 -11.62 -28.13
C PRO A 35 9.81 -10.32 -27.68
N ILE A 36 8.90 -10.46 -26.74
CA ILE A 36 8.31 -9.34 -26.02
C ILE A 36 9.07 -9.18 -24.71
N ILE A 37 9.70 -8.02 -24.52
CA ILE A 37 10.47 -7.70 -23.32
C ILE A 37 9.68 -6.68 -22.50
N LEU A 38 9.51 -6.94 -21.20
CA LEU A 38 8.94 -5.98 -20.28
C LEU A 38 9.96 -4.87 -19.99
N GLY A 39 9.66 -3.65 -20.44
CA GLY A 39 10.43 -2.46 -20.11
C GLY A 39 9.68 -1.63 -19.08
N CYS A 40 10.14 -1.62 -17.85
CA CYS A 40 9.51 -0.86 -16.78
C CYS A 40 10.58 -0.31 -15.83
N PRO A 41 11.17 0.85 -16.14
CA PRO A 41 12.18 1.46 -15.29
C PRO A 41 11.57 1.93 -13.97
N PRO A 42 12.22 1.69 -12.83
CA PRO A 42 11.77 2.21 -11.55
C PRO A 42 11.76 3.74 -11.55
N GLN A 43 10.63 4.31 -11.17
CA GLN A 43 10.42 5.75 -11.10
C GLN A 43 9.72 6.14 -9.78
N ARG A 44 9.46 7.43 -9.61
CA ARG A 44 8.65 7.89 -8.48
C ARG A 44 7.25 7.28 -8.54
N PRO A 45 6.82 6.58 -7.49
CA PRO A 45 5.47 6.03 -7.42
C PRO A 45 4.36 7.10 -7.54
N PRO A 46 3.19 6.74 -8.11
CA PRO A 46 2.85 5.43 -8.68
C PRO A 46 3.52 5.22 -10.05
N GLU A 47 4.00 4.00 -10.28
CA GLU A 47 4.58 3.58 -11.55
C GLU A 47 4.08 2.17 -11.92
N GLU A 48 4.35 1.71 -13.13
CA GLU A 48 3.74 0.47 -13.63
C GLU A 48 4.10 -0.78 -12.84
N GLN A 49 5.33 -0.90 -12.35
CA GLN A 49 5.71 -2.01 -11.48
C GLN A 49 4.94 -2.01 -10.16
N ALA A 50 4.68 -0.82 -9.59
CA ALA A 50 3.90 -0.70 -8.38
C ALA A 50 2.49 -1.24 -8.59
N ARG A 51 1.90 -1.06 -9.79
CA ARG A 51 0.54 -1.48 -10.09
C ARG A 51 0.32 -2.99 -9.93
N TYR A 52 1.07 -3.81 -10.64
CA TYR A 52 0.88 -5.26 -10.52
C TYR A 52 1.45 -5.83 -9.21
N ARG A 53 2.49 -5.22 -8.65
CA ARG A 53 2.98 -5.56 -7.32
C ARG A 53 1.93 -5.30 -6.24
N ALA A 54 1.14 -4.21 -6.35
CA ALA A 54 0.04 -3.92 -5.44
C ALA A 54 -0.95 -5.09 -5.39
N VAL A 55 -1.42 -5.55 -6.55
CA VAL A 55 -2.37 -6.66 -6.65
C VAL A 55 -1.80 -7.95 -6.03
N MET A 56 -0.58 -8.34 -6.43
CA MET A 56 0.04 -9.58 -5.95
C MET A 56 0.30 -9.54 -4.43
N ARG A 57 0.88 -8.44 -3.93
CA ARG A 57 1.19 -8.30 -2.50
C ARG A 57 -0.07 -8.25 -1.65
N SER A 58 -1.09 -7.56 -2.12
CA SER A 58 -2.37 -7.50 -1.44
C SER A 58 -3.00 -8.89 -1.31
N ALA A 59 -3.00 -9.67 -2.39
CA ALA A 59 -3.52 -11.05 -2.36
C ALA A 59 -2.73 -11.93 -1.37
N LEU A 60 -1.39 -11.83 -1.39
CA LEU A 60 -0.52 -12.56 -0.46
C LEU A 60 -0.78 -12.14 0.99
N LEU A 61 -0.85 -10.84 1.28
CA LEU A 61 -1.14 -10.33 2.62
C LEU A 61 -2.49 -10.84 3.14
N LYS A 62 -3.54 -10.78 2.32
CA LYS A 62 -4.85 -11.32 2.71
C LYS A 62 -4.79 -12.81 3.05
N GLN A 63 -4.03 -13.58 2.28
CA GLN A 63 -3.84 -15.00 2.55
C GLN A 63 -3.05 -15.25 3.84
N GLU A 64 -1.97 -14.47 4.06
CA GLU A 64 -1.15 -14.57 5.27
C GLU A 64 -1.98 -14.23 6.51
N LEU A 65 -2.73 -13.14 6.51
CA LEU A 65 -3.61 -12.75 7.62
C LEU A 65 -4.66 -13.83 7.94
N LYS A 66 -5.24 -14.45 6.93
CA LYS A 66 -6.16 -15.58 7.15
C LYS A 66 -5.46 -16.77 7.81
N LYS A 67 -4.22 -17.07 7.44
CA LYS A 67 -3.42 -18.17 8.03
C LYS A 67 -3.04 -17.91 9.49
N THR A 68 -2.94 -16.64 9.93
CA THR A 68 -2.72 -16.31 11.35
C THR A 68 -3.97 -16.52 12.22
N GLY A 69 -5.10 -16.86 11.62
CA GLY A 69 -6.37 -17.00 12.35
C GLY A 69 -7.10 -15.67 12.58
N LEU A 70 -6.66 -14.56 11.98
CA LEU A 70 -7.36 -13.29 12.07
C LEU A 70 -8.72 -13.40 11.35
N PRO A 71 -9.86 -13.23 12.07
CA PRO A 71 -11.17 -13.34 11.44
C PRO A 71 -11.50 -12.11 10.59
N ASP A 72 -12.47 -12.27 9.70
CA ASP A 72 -13.16 -11.20 8.96
C ASP A 72 -12.25 -10.16 8.29
N VAL A 73 -11.14 -10.59 7.73
CA VAL A 73 -10.36 -9.79 6.80
C VAL A 73 -11.14 -9.68 5.48
N VAL A 74 -11.69 -8.49 5.22
CA VAL A 74 -12.51 -8.22 4.04
C VAL A 74 -11.63 -7.98 2.81
N ALA A 75 -10.70 -7.04 2.92
CA ALA A 75 -9.79 -6.66 1.84
C ALA A 75 -8.44 -6.19 2.38
N THR A 76 -7.44 -6.20 1.51
CA THR A 76 -6.10 -5.66 1.78
C THR A 76 -5.60 -4.96 0.53
N TRP A 77 -4.83 -3.89 0.69
CA TRP A 77 -4.22 -3.20 -0.43
C TRP A 77 -2.83 -2.65 -0.06
N CYS A 78 -1.85 -2.94 -0.90
CA CYS A 78 -0.50 -2.39 -0.81
C CYS A 78 -0.39 -1.24 -1.80
N HIS A 79 -0.53 0.00 -1.32
CA HIS A 79 -0.71 1.17 -2.18
C HIS A 79 0.49 1.48 -3.07
N GLU A 80 0.21 1.77 -4.32
CA GLU A 80 1.17 2.16 -5.35
C GLU A 80 1.92 3.43 -4.97
N ALA A 81 1.26 4.38 -4.31
CA ALA A 81 1.90 5.61 -3.80
C ALA A 81 3.07 5.34 -2.84
N GLY A 82 3.05 4.22 -2.14
CA GLY A 82 4.15 3.73 -1.31
C GLY A 82 5.03 2.68 -2.00
N GLY A 83 5.07 2.64 -3.34
CA GLY A 83 5.81 1.64 -4.10
C GLY A 83 5.31 0.21 -3.83
N SER A 84 4.05 0.06 -3.45
CA SER A 84 3.38 -1.19 -3.07
C SER A 84 4.05 -1.92 -1.89
N ARG A 85 4.74 -1.18 -1.02
CA ARG A 85 5.46 -1.68 0.17
C ARG A 85 5.24 -0.84 1.42
N GLN A 86 5.40 0.48 1.28
CA GLN A 86 5.50 1.38 2.42
C GLN A 86 4.14 1.76 3.03
N LEU A 87 3.07 1.69 2.25
CA LEU A 87 1.71 1.95 2.71
C LEU A 87 0.81 0.76 2.41
N THR A 88 0.24 0.19 3.47
CA THR A 88 -0.64 -0.97 3.40
C THR A 88 -1.95 -0.66 4.09
N ALA A 89 -3.06 -1.01 3.48
CA ALA A 89 -4.39 -0.90 4.05
C ALA A 89 -5.01 -2.29 4.28
N VAL A 90 -5.73 -2.43 5.39
CA VAL A 90 -6.46 -3.65 5.76
C VAL A 90 -7.88 -3.28 6.13
N SER A 91 -8.86 -3.85 5.45
CA SER A 91 -10.28 -3.72 5.80
C SER A 91 -10.74 -4.94 6.57
N ILE A 92 -11.40 -4.71 7.69
CA ILE A 92 -11.95 -5.75 8.56
C ILE A 92 -13.41 -5.46 8.91
N LYS A 93 -14.15 -6.52 9.21
CA LYS A 93 -15.41 -6.39 9.92
C LYS A 93 -15.16 -6.63 11.40
N GLN A 94 -15.17 -5.55 12.19
CA GLN A 94 -14.82 -5.61 13.61
C GLN A 94 -15.73 -6.57 14.39
N ARG A 95 -15.15 -7.52 15.13
CA ARG A 95 -15.87 -8.49 15.97
C ARG A 95 -15.76 -8.21 17.46
N TYR A 96 -14.63 -7.67 17.90
CA TYR A 96 -14.31 -7.50 19.33
C TYR A 96 -13.43 -6.27 19.54
N PRO A 97 -13.37 -5.73 20.76
CA PRO A 97 -12.44 -4.65 21.10
C PRO A 97 -10.99 -5.07 20.83
N GLY A 98 -10.20 -4.20 20.21
CA GLY A 98 -8.80 -4.49 19.86
C GLY A 98 -8.61 -5.28 18.56
N HIS A 99 -9.68 -5.65 17.83
CA HIS A 99 -9.55 -6.35 16.55
C HIS A 99 -8.76 -5.54 15.51
N ALA A 100 -8.97 -4.23 15.45
CA ALA A 100 -8.23 -3.33 14.56
C ALA A 100 -6.73 -3.31 14.91
N SER A 101 -6.38 -3.16 16.18
CA SER A 101 -4.99 -3.20 16.64
C SER A 101 -4.33 -4.53 16.30
N GLN A 102 -5.00 -5.66 16.58
CA GLN A 102 -4.49 -6.99 16.22
C GLN A 102 -4.25 -7.11 14.70
N ALA A 103 -5.21 -6.66 13.88
CA ALA A 103 -5.10 -6.72 12.42
C ALA A 103 -3.90 -5.92 11.91
N GLY A 104 -3.71 -4.72 12.44
CA GLY A 104 -2.61 -3.84 12.06
C GLY A 104 -1.24 -4.40 12.43
N HIS A 105 -1.09 -4.93 13.65
CA HIS A 105 0.16 -5.53 14.11
C HIS A 105 0.51 -6.80 13.33
N LEU A 106 -0.45 -7.69 13.11
CA LEU A 106 -0.25 -8.89 12.30
C LEU A 106 0.12 -8.52 10.86
N ALA A 107 -0.57 -7.56 10.24
CA ALA A 107 -0.27 -7.12 8.90
C ALA A 107 1.15 -6.56 8.79
N ALA A 108 1.56 -5.72 9.75
CA ALA A 108 2.91 -5.14 9.79
C ALA A 108 4.03 -6.20 9.82
N MET A 109 3.74 -7.39 10.35
CA MET A 109 4.71 -8.48 10.52
C MET A 109 4.58 -9.58 9.47
N CYS A 110 3.53 -9.58 8.64
CA CYS A 110 3.38 -10.51 7.52
C CYS A 110 4.54 -10.36 6.52
N ARG A 111 5.07 -11.48 6.03
CA ARG A 111 6.23 -11.50 5.13
C ARG A 111 6.03 -10.66 3.86
N SER A 112 4.80 -10.64 3.34
CA SER A 112 4.45 -9.87 2.14
C SER A 112 4.69 -8.36 2.27
N VAL A 113 4.64 -7.81 3.49
CA VAL A 113 4.79 -6.37 3.77
C VAL A 113 5.85 -6.04 4.82
N ALA A 114 6.41 -7.04 5.51
CA ALA A 114 7.40 -6.84 6.56
C ALA A 114 8.69 -6.18 6.05
N TYR A 115 9.10 -6.44 4.82
CA TYR A 115 10.27 -5.79 4.23
C TYR A 115 9.93 -4.39 3.73
N ALA A 116 10.58 -3.39 4.31
CA ALA A 116 10.44 -1.96 3.96
C ALA A 116 9.06 -1.33 4.24
N GLY A 117 8.16 -2.00 4.98
CA GLY A 117 6.89 -1.43 5.39
C GLY A 117 7.07 -0.22 6.31
N LYS A 118 6.14 0.76 6.25
CA LYS A 118 6.14 1.95 7.12
C LYS A 118 4.79 2.24 7.75
N TYR A 119 3.74 2.18 6.97
CA TYR A 119 2.39 2.55 7.42
C TYR A 119 1.43 1.40 7.17
N VAL A 120 0.72 1.00 8.19
CA VAL A 120 -0.41 0.08 8.09
C VAL A 120 -1.64 0.79 8.59
N VAL A 121 -2.65 0.92 7.74
CA VAL A 121 -3.93 1.54 8.08
C VAL A 121 -4.99 0.46 8.13
N VAL A 122 -5.70 0.37 9.24
CA VAL A 122 -6.83 -0.55 9.42
C VAL A 122 -8.12 0.24 9.38
N VAL A 123 -9.07 -0.23 8.57
CA VAL A 123 -10.38 0.41 8.37
C VAL A 123 -11.51 -0.62 8.46
N ASP A 124 -12.73 -0.12 8.66
CA ASP A 124 -13.94 -0.94 8.55
C ASP A 124 -14.23 -1.36 7.11
N ASP A 125 -15.19 -2.29 6.97
CA ASP A 125 -15.61 -2.89 5.71
C ASP A 125 -16.41 -1.96 4.77
N ASP A 126 -16.73 -0.74 5.24
CA ASP A 126 -17.36 0.32 4.43
C ASP A 126 -16.37 1.16 3.62
N ILE A 127 -15.06 0.92 3.77
CA ILE A 127 -13.99 1.64 3.06
C ILE A 127 -13.39 0.74 1.99
N ASP A 128 -13.33 1.25 0.76
CA ASP A 128 -12.55 0.64 -0.31
C ASP A 128 -11.06 0.91 -0.09
N VAL A 129 -10.34 -0.11 0.40
CA VAL A 129 -8.89 0.01 0.69
C VAL A 129 -8.04 0.25 -0.55
N SER A 130 -8.54 0.04 -1.76
CA SER A 130 -7.83 0.34 -3.01
C SER A 130 -7.96 1.82 -3.40
N ASN A 131 -8.92 2.52 -2.83
CA ASN A 131 -9.14 3.94 -3.03
C ASN A 131 -8.41 4.76 -1.97
N LEU A 132 -7.30 5.40 -2.36
CA LEU A 132 -6.45 6.16 -1.44
C LEU A 132 -7.20 7.35 -0.80
N GLU A 133 -8.11 7.98 -1.53
CA GLU A 133 -8.88 9.12 -1.02
C GLU A 133 -9.84 8.69 0.08
N GLN A 134 -10.56 7.57 -0.11
CA GLN A 134 -11.41 6.99 0.93
C GLN A 134 -10.59 6.54 2.15
N LEU A 135 -9.44 5.92 1.92
CA LEU A 135 -8.54 5.51 2.99
C LEU A 135 -8.09 6.71 3.82
N MET A 136 -7.63 7.77 3.18
CA MET A 136 -7.18 8.97 3.88
C MET A 136 -8.34 9.73 4.54
N TRP A 137 -9.53 9.74 3.94
CA TRP A 137 -10.71 10.27 4.59
C TRP A 137 -11.02 9.52 5.90
N ALA A 138 -10.95 8.18 5.90
CA ALA A 138 -11.13 7.38 7.11
C ALA A 138 -10.07 7.71 8.17
N VAL A 139 -8.81 7.83 7.79
CA VAL A 139 -7.73 8.25 8.70
C VAL A 139 -8.03 9.61 9.32
N CYS A 140 -8.41 10.60 8.51
CA CYS A 140 -8.66 11.96 9.00
C CYS A 140 -9.92 12.09 9.86
N SER A 141 -10.93 11.24 9.65
CA SER A 141 -12.24 11.38 10.30
C SER A 141 -12.49 10.39 11.44
N ARG A 142 -11.76 9.27 11.51
CA ARG A 142 -12.02 8.18 12.47
C ARG A 142 -10.87 7.94 13.44
N SER A 143 -9.65 8.40 13.15
CA SER A 143 -8.50 8.20 14.05
C SER A 143 -8.18 9.48 14.84
N ASP A 144 -7.85 9.30 16.12
CA ASP A 144 -7.20 10.31 16.94
C ASP A 144 -5.69 10.04 16.96
N PRO A 145 -4.84 10.94 16.44
CA PRO A 145 -3.41 10.71 16.36
C PRO A 145 -2.72 10.33 17.67
N ALA A 146 -3.27 10.76 18.80
CA ALA A 146 -2.69 10.47 20.11
C ALA A 146 -2.98 9.04 20.60
N THR A 147 -4.12 8.46 20.19
CA THR A 147 -4.61 7.19 20.75
C THR A 147 -4.82 6.09 19.71
N SER A 148 -4.88 6.45 18.43
CA SER A 148 -5.14 5.50 17.34
C SER A 148 -3.89 5.09 16.57
N ILE A 149 -2.69 5.51 17.02
CA ILE A 149 -1.45 5.21 16.33
C ILE A 149 -0.48 4.49 17.25
N ASP A 150 -0.14 3.25 16.89
CA ASP A 150 0.92 2.47 17.52
C ASP A 150 2.19 2.50 16.68
N PHE A 151 3.35 2.37 17.34
CA PHE A 151 4.65 2.35 16.68
C PHE A 151 5.42 1.07 16.97
N ILE A 152 5.90 0.41 15.91
CA ILE A 152 6.89 -0.66 15.99
C ILE A 152 8.25 -0.05 15.63
N ARG A 153 9.24 -0.19 16.53
CA ARG A 153 10.61 0.28 16.30
C ARG A 153 11.52 -0.86 15.86
N ASN A 154 12.64 -0.52 15.23
CA ASN A 154 13.67 -1.47 14.78
C ASN A 154 13.11 -2.58 13.88
N ALA A 155 12.21 -2.22 12.96
CA ALA A 155 11.62 -3.13 12.03
C ALA A 155 12.47 -3.29 10.76
N TRP A 156 12.40 -4.48 10.15
CA TRP A 156 13.19 -4.82 8.96
C TRP A 156 12.88 -3.90 7.78
N SER A 157 13.92 -3.24 7.27
CA SER A 157 13.81 -2.34 6.11
C SER A 157 14.88 -2.69 5.06
N THR A 158 15.33 -1.72 4.30
CA THR A 158 16.18 -1.87 3.12
C THR A 158 17.19 -0.72 3.05
N PRO A 159 18.40 -0.93 2.50
CA PRO A 159 19.32 0.17 2.19
C PRO A 159 18.72 1.19 1.21
N LEU A 160 17.67 0.83 0.47
CA LEU A 160 16.95 1.71 -0.46
C LEU A 160 15.95 2.64 0.25
N ASP A 161 15.72 2.47 1.55
CA ASP A 161 14.87 3.38 2.31
C ASP A 161 15.54 4.76 2.42
N PRO A 162 14.96 5.82 1.79
CA PRO A 162 15.59 7.14 1.79
C PRO A 162 15.58 7.82 3.16
N SER A 163 14.74 7.35 4.09
CA SER A 163 14.66 7.93 5.44
C SER A 163 15.74 7.42 6.39
N ILE A 164 16.51 6.39 6.01
CA ILE A 164 17.63 5.90 6.81
C ILE A 164 18.86 6.76 6.53
N PRO A 165 19.45 7.42 7.55
CA PRO A 165 20.62 8.26 7.38
C PRO A 165 21.85 7.50 6.82
N PRO A 166 22.70 8.17 6.04
CA PRO A 166 23.89 7.52 5.46
C PRO A 166 24.80 6.85 6.50
N GLU A 167 24.94 7.44 7.68
CA GLU A 167 25.78 6.92 8.78
C GLU A 167 25.27 5.58 9.26
N ARG A 168 23.94 5.41 9.42
CA ARG A 168 23.34 4.13 9.79
C ARG A 168 23.50 3.08 8.70
N LYS A 169 23.33 3.50 7.43
CA LYS A 169 23.56 2.61 6.28
C LYS A 169 24.99 2.11 6.21
N ALA A 170 25.97 2.97 6.50
CA ALA A 170 27.38 2.60 6.56
C ALA A 170 27.71 1.58 7.66
N GLN A 171 26.94 1.57 8.75
CA GLN A 171 27.02 0.60 9.83
C GLN A 171 26.25 -0.70 9.56
N GLY A 172 25.57 -0.81 8.40
CA GLY A 172 24.72 -1.96 8.08
C GLY A 172 23.38 -1.97 8.80
N ASP A 173 22.99 -0.87 9.46
CA ASP A 173 21.68 -0.75 10.09
C ASP A 173 20.63 -0.30 9.06
N PHE A 174 19.83 -1.26 8.61
CA PHE A 174 18.73 -1.06 7.68
C PHE A 174 17.38 -1.22 8.36
N THR A 175 17.25 -0.81 9.61
CA THR A 175 15.96 -0.81 10.30
C THR A 175 15.22 0.51 10.16
N ASN A 176 13.89 0.45 10.20
CA ASN A 176 13.01 1.60 10.27
C ASN A 176 12.00 1.47 11.43
N SER A 177 11.08 2.43 11.53
CA SER A 177 9.89 2.32 12.38
C SER A 177 8.66 2.18 11.52
N ARG A 178 7.60 1.60 12.11
CA ARG A 178 6.28 1.48 11.48
C ARG A 178 5.23 2.16 12.33
N ALA A 179 4.29 2.82 11.68
CA ALA A 179 3.07 3.29 12.30
C ALA A 179 1.92 2.35 11.90
N ILE A 180 1.15 1.94 12.90
CA ILE A 180 -0.11 1.22 12.76
C ILE A 180 -1.21 2.18 13.12
N ILE A 181 -2.08 2.48 12.19
CA ILE A 181 -3.13 3.48 12.31
C ILE A 181 -4.48 2.76 12.35
N ASP A 182 -5.16 2.82 13.48
CA ASP A 182 -6.54 2.40 13.60
C ASP A 182 -7.45 3.52 13.11
N ALA A 183 -8.02 3.34 11.94
CA ALA A 183 -9.00 4.23 11.33
C ALA A 183 -10.36 3.53 11.16
N CYS A 184 -10.65 2.59 12.04
CA CYS A 184 -11.99 2.03 12.21
C CYS A 184 -12.86 2.94 13.09
N ARG A 185 -14.15 2.80 12.97
CA ARG A 185 -15.08 3.39 13.95
C ARG A 185 -14.80 2.79 15.33
N PRO A 186 -14.74 3.59 16.40
CA PRO A 186 -14.45 3.08 17.74
C PRO A 186 -15.43 1.98 18.15
N PHE A 187 -14.92 0.79 18.47
CA PHE A 187 -15.73 -0.42 18.69
C PHE A 187 -16.82 -0.25 19.73
N HIS A 188 -16.52 0.48 20.83
CA HIS A 188 -17.43 0.61 21.96
C HIS A 188 -18.66 1.48 21.68
N TRP A 189 -18.64 2.32 20.66
CA TRP A 189 -19.77 3.18 20.28
C TRP A 189 -20.00 3.27 18.77
N LYS A 190 -19.51 2.29 18.02
CA LYS A 190 -19.65 2.22 16.55
C LYS A 190 -21.10 2.29 16.07
N ASP A 191 -22.04 1.77 16.87
CA ASP A 191 -23.46 1.77 16.54
C ASP A 191 -24.11 3.17 16.70
N GLN A 192 -23.44 4.07 17.42
CA GLN A 192 -23.82 5.47 17.58
C GLN A 192 -22.95 6.41 16.73
N TYR A 193 -22.01 5.84 15.97
CA TYR A 193 -21.10 6.64 15.16
C TYR A 193 -21.88 7.39 14.08
N PRO A 194 -21.52 8.64 13.76
CA PRO A 194 -22.23 9.44 12.77
C PRO A 194 -22.37 8.73 11.42
N ILE A 195 -23.53 8.86 10.83
CA ILE A 195 -23.83 8.30 9.51
C ILE A 195 -23.10 9.13 8.46
N VAL A 196 -22.48 8.43 7.51
CA VAL A 196 -21.79 9.09 6.39
C VAL A 196 -22.81 9.84 5.52
N ASN A 197 -22.59 11.12 5.30
CA ASN A 197 -23.45 11.94 4.44
C ASN A 197 -23.14 11.66 2.96
N MET A 198 -23.81 10.68 2.41
CA MET A 198 -23.72 10.30 1.00
C MET A 198 -25.11 10.15 0.38
N PRO A 199 -25.25 10.38 -0.93
CA PRO A 199 -26.49 10.07 -1.65
C PRO A 199 -26.85 8.59 -1.47
N LEU A 200 -28.14 8.28 -1.36
CA LEU A 200 -28.60 6.90 -1.39
C LEU A 200 -28.09 6.21 -2.67
N PRO A 201 -27.71 4.94 -2.61
CA PRO A 201 -27.14 4.20 -3.76
C PRO A 201 -28.04 4.29 -5.01
N GLU A 202 -29.35 4.21 -4.83
CA GLU A 202 -30.33 4.34 -5.92
C GLU A 202 -30.34 5.74 -6.52
N THR A 203 -30.29 6.79 -5.70
CA THR A 203 -30.21 8.18 -6.16
C THR A 203 -28.92 8.41 -6.92
N ALA A 204 -27.80 7.92 -6.42
CA ALA A 204 -26.51 8.03 -7.10
C ALA A 204 -26.51 7.29 -8.44
N ARG A 205 -27.09 6.07 -8.52
CA ARG A 205 -27.23 5.32 -9.76
C ARG A 205 -28.06 6.09 -10.77
N ARG A 206 -29.26 6.54 -10.37
CA ARG A 206 -30.18 7.29 -11.26
C ARG A 206 -29.56 8.59 -11.76
N THR A 207 -28.83 9.29 -10.91
CA THR A 207 -28.12 10.51 -11.31
C THR A 207 -27.02 10.22 -12.32
N LYS A 208 -26.21 9.16 -12.10
CA LYS A 208 -25.20 8.74 -13.07
C LYS A 208 -25.78 8.35 -14.42
N GLU A 209 -26.91 7.64 -14.44
CA GLU A 209 -27.62 7.28 -15.66
C GLU A 209 -28.15 8.52 -16.39
N MET A 210 -28.78 9.44 -15.66
CA MET A 210 -29.36 10.69 -16.21
C MET A 210 -28.30 11.61 -16.81
N PHE A 211 -27.09 11.64 -16.22
CA PHE A 211 -26.00 12.52 -16.61
C PHE A 211 -24.79 11.76 -17.18
N SER A 212 -25.01 10.55 -17.70
CA SER A 212 -23.94 9.72 -18.30
C SER A 212 -23.15 10.46 -19.37
N TRP A 213 -23.83 11.26 -20.19
CA TRP A 213 -23.22 12.10 -21.21
C TRP A 213 -22.14 13.08 -20.68
N MET A 214 -22.23 13.51 -19.42
CA MET A 214 -21.22 14.36 -18.80
C MET A 214 -19.97 13.56 -18.38
N LEU A 215 -20.13 12.25 -18.09
CA LEU A 215 -19.06 11.38 -17.62
C LEU A 215 -18.29 10.74 -18.78
N ASP A 216 -18.98 10.46 -19.89
CA ASP A 216 -18.41 9.76 -21.06
C ASP A 216 -17.58 10.67 -21.98
N GLY A 217 -17.45 11.95 -21.67
CA GLY A 217 -16.69 12.92 -22.48
C GLY A 217 -17.27 13.16 -23.88
N SER A 218 -18.42 12.61 -24.19
CA SER A 218 -19.17 12.83 -25.43
C SER A 218 -19.84 14.19 -25.37
N ARG A 219 -19.08 15.28 -25.54
CA ARG A 219 -19.64 16.54 -25.97
C ARG A 219 -20.14 16.33 -27.38
N GLU A 220 -21.44 16.10 -27.57
CA GLU A 220 -22.05 16.39 -28.86
C GLU A 220 -21.64 17.81 -29.23
N LYS A 221 -20.92 17.93 -30.32
CA LYS A 221 -20.69 19.21 -30.97
C LYS A 221 -22.07 19.63 -31.50
N THR A 222 -22.81 20.37 -30.69
CA THR A 222 -23.94 21.13 -31.18
C THR A 222 -23.41 22.05 -32.26
N LYS A 223 -23.81 21.75 -33.50
CA LYS A 223 -23.60 22.62 -34.65
C LYS A 223 -24.46 23.88 -34.49
#